data_15acdc646afc26bb966861867708c81f
#
_entry.id   15acdc646afc26bb966861867708c81f
#
_cell.length_a   1.000
_cell.length_b   1.000
_cell.length_c   1.000
_cell.angle_alpha   90.00
_cell.angle_beta   90.00
_cell.angle_gamma   90.00
#
_symmetry.space_group_name_H-M   'P 1'
#
loop_
_entity.id
_entity.type
_entity.pdbx_description
1 polymer ?
#
loop_
_entity_poly.entity_id
_entity_poly.type
_entity_poly.pdbx_seq_one_letter_code
_entity_poly.pdbx_strand_id
1 'polypeptide(L)'
;MADEARIQVLKEPERNPETDSFMWLFRSGEDGLPPIVLYHYTETRARYNAVDFLDGLSDGYLETDGYQGYNNLPGIRRCSCWAHTRRYFIDAVPKGKQYDYSNPAVQGVQFCSKLFEYERRSQNKKHTFEQRKAYRLEKEKPILDTFWSWLDEQKPRKGSRFETAVKYAQNRKETLMTYLEDGHCSFSNNLSENAIRPFTVGRKNWLFSATPKGATASAYLLEHHPSEDMSDEQLEVLTPWSEKVQNVCKN
;
A
#
# COMPACT_ATOMS: atom_id res chain seq x y z
N MET A 1 7.12 -2.03 0.09
CA MET A 1 5.68 -1.62 0.10
C MET A 1 4.83 -2.75 0.65
N ALA A 2 3.73 -2.45 1.35
CA ALA A 2 2.83 -3.48 1.84
C ALA A 2 1.36 -3.07 1.69
N ASP A 3 0.51 -4.08 1.56
CA ASP A 3 -0.95 -3.96 1.51
C ASP A 3 -1.56 -5.27 2.01
N GLU A 4 -2.84 -5.31 2.33
CA GLU A 4 -3.53 -6.53 2.69
C GLU A 4 -4.99 -6.53 2.22
N ALA A 5 -5.50 -7.72 1.96
CA ALA A 5 -6.88 -7.93 1.57
C ALA A 5 -7.54 -9.02 2.41
N ARG A 6 -8.83 -8.85 2.71
CA ARG A 6 -9.61 -9.86 3.42
C ARG A 6 -9.80 -11.10 2.56
N ILE A 7 -9.81 -12.23 3.21
CA ILE A 7 -10.20 -13.53 2.67
C ILE A 7 -11.05 -14.26 3.69
N GLN A 8 -12.07 -14.96 3.24
CA GLN A 8 -12.82 -15.89 4.07
C GLN A 8 -12.24 -17.28 3.93
N VAL A 9 -11.98 -17.96 5.06
CA VAL A 9 -11.48 -19.33 5.10
C VAL A 9 -12.42 -20.18 5.95
N LEU A 10 -13.08 -21.18 5.35
CA LEU A 10 -14.20 -21.86 5.98
C LEU A 10 -13.83 -22.84 7.09
N LYS A 11 -12.68 -23.49 6.97
CA LYS A 11 -12.25 -24.58 7.88
C LYS A 11 -10.97 -24.18 8.65
N GLU A 12 -10.94 -22.97 9.20
CA GLU A 12 -9.90 -22.59 10.17
C GLU A 12 -10.21 -23.26 11.51
N PRO A 13 -9.22 -23.87 12.16
CA PRO A 13 -9.40 -24.46 13.49
C PRO A 13 -9.92 -23.44 14.50
N GLU A 14 -10.92 -23.80 15.29
CA GLU A 14 -11.47 -22.99 16.39
C GLU A 14 -11.98 -21.58 16.01
N ARG A 15 -12.23 -21.33 14.71
CA ARG A 15 -12.74 -20.04 14.22
C ARG A 15 -14.08 -20.19 13.51
N ASN A 16 -14.92 -19.15 13.66
CA ASN A 16 -16.16 -19.07 12.90
C ASN A 16 -15.85 -18.85 11.41
N PRO A 17 -16.45 -19.63 10.50
CA PRO A 17 -16.26 -19.48 9.04
C PRO A 17 -16.55 -18.09 8.48
N GLU A 18 -17.36 -17.28 9.18
CA GLU A 18 -17.66 -15.89 8.79
C GLU A 18 -16.58 -14.88 9.22
N THR A 19 -15.56 -15.32 9.97
CA THR A 19 -14.49 -14.43 10.44
C THR A 19 -13.53 -14.15 9.28
N ASP A 20 -13.22 -12.85 9.10
CA ASP A 20 -12.23 -12.43 8.11
C ASP A 20 -10.82 -12.89 8.49
N SER A 21 -10.15 -13.53 7.56
CA SER A 21 -8.69 -13.74 7.53
C SER A 21 -8.06 -12.83 6.48
N PHE A 22 -6.75 -12.82 6.34
CA PHE A 22 -6.06 -11.81 5.55
C PHE A 22 -5.00 -12.41 4.64
N MET A 23 -4.95 -11.92 3.43
CA MET A 23 -3.84 -12.08 2.52
C MET A 23 -3.02 -10.80 2.54
N TRP A 24 -1.82 -10.86 3.08
CA TRP A 24 -0.84 -9.78 3.05
C TRP A 24 -0.05 -9.84 1.77
N LEU A 25 0.35 -8.68 1.29
CA LEU A 25 1.27 -8.52 0.18
C LEU A 25 2.42 -7.63 0.62
N PHE A 26 3.64 -8.10 0.37
CA PHE A 26 4.86 -7.32 0.48
C PHE A 26 5.54 -7.24 -0.87
N ARG A 27 5.99 -6.05 -1.24
CA ARG A 27 6.60 -5.80 -2.54
C ARG A 27 7.83 -4.92 -2.41
N SER A 28 8.90 -5.24 -3.20
CA SER A 28 10.04 -4.34 -3.37
C SER A 28 9.62 -3.01 -4.01
N GLY A 29 10.40 -1.97 -3.77
CA GLY A 29 10.25 -0.67 -4.44
C GLY A 29 10.66 -0.72 -5.90
N GLU A 30 10.66 0.46 -6.56
CA GLU A 30 11.20 0.65 -7.90
C GLU A 30 12.69 1.00 -7.79
N ASP A 31 13.54 -0.01 -7.77
CA ASP A 31 14.99 0.09 -7.66
C ASP A 31 15.73 -0.24 -8.98
N GLY A 32 14.96 -0.47 -10.06
CA GLY A 32 15.48 -0.88 -11.37
C GLY A 32 15.74 -2.39 -11.50
N LEU A 33 15.50 -3.15 -10.44
CA LEU A 33 15.54 -4.61 -10.44
C LEU A 33 14.16 -5.22 -10.69
N PRO A 34 14.07 -6.49 -11.08
CA PRO A 34 12.79 -7.19 -11.17
C PRO A 34 12.05 -7.12 -9.82
N PRO A 35 10.74 -6.83 -9.81
CA PRO A 35 10.00 -6.69 -8.57
C PRO A 35 9.90 -8.02 -7.83
N ILE A 36 10.19 -7.99 -6.54
CA ILE A 36 9.87 -9.09 -5.62
C ILE A 36 8.47 -8.82 -5.08
N VAL A 37 7.56 -9.78 -5.24
CA VAL A 37 6.19 -9.72 -4.73
C VAL A 37 5.93 -10.97 -3.91
N LEU A 38 5.65 -10.80 -2.63
CA LEU A 38 5.43 -11.90 -1.68
C LEU A 38 4.00 -11.80 -1.14
N TYR A 39 3.30 -12.92 -1.10
CA TYR A 39 1.99 -13.04 -0.49
C TYR A 39 2.07 -13.89 0.77
N HIS A 40 1.36 -13.48 1.80
CA HIS A 40 1.35 -14.18 3.08
C HIS A 40 -0.06 -14.26 3.64
N TYR A 41 -0.58 -15.47 3.81
CA TYR A 41 -1.86 -15.73 4.44
C TYR A 41 -1.73 -15.72 5.96
N THR A 42 -2.66 -15.04 6.64
CA THR A 42 -2.77 -15.08 8.10
C THR A 42 -4.22 -15.08 8.55
N GLU A 43 -4.50 -15.67 9.71
CA GLU A 43 -5.82 -15.70 10.31
C GLU A 43 -6.28 -14.33 10.83
N THR A 44 -5.38 -13.39 11.08
CA THR A 44 -5.70 -12.10 11.67
C THR A 44 -5.01 -10.96 10.93
N ARG A 45 -5.52 -9.73 11.10
CA ARG A 45 -4.86 -8.49 10.65
C ARG A 45 -3.95 -7.90 11.74
N ALA A 46 -3.53 -8.70 12.72
CA ALA A 46 -2.77 -8.18 13.83
C ALA A 46 -1.35 -7.74 13.43
N ARG A 47 -0.83 -6.72 14.12
CA ARG A 47 0.48 -6.13 13.87
C ARG A 47 1.62 -7.15 13.88
N TYR A 48 1.55 -8.18 14.76
CA TYR A 48 2.59 -9.20 14.86
C TYR A 48 2.85 -9.91 13.53
N ASN A 49 1.84 -10.10 12.67
CA ASN A 49 2.02 -10.71 11.34
C ASN A 49 2.99 -9.92 10.47
N ALA A 50 2.91 -8.58 10.50
CA ALA A 50 3.85 -7.73 9.76
C ALA A 50 5.24 -7.71 10.43
N VAL A 51 5.31 -7.77 11.77
CA VAL A 51 6.57 -7.85 12.52
C VAL A 51 7.29 -9.15 12.19
N ASP A 52 6.60 -10.27 12.29
CA ASP A 52 7.18 -11.60 12.06
C ASP A 52 7.62 -11.80 10.60
N PHE A 53 6.80 -11.30 9.66
CA PHE A 53 7.15 -11.40 8.24
C PHE A 53 8.36 -10.54 7.84
N LEU A 54 8.51 -9.38 8.48
CA LEU A 54 9.60 -8.44 8.20
C LEU A 54 10.78 -8.60 9.17
N ASP A 55 10.79 -9.66 9.98
CA ASP A 55 11.90 -9.94 10.90
C ASP A 55 13.23 -10.07 10.14
N GLY A 56 14.28 -9.49 10.71
CA GLY A 56 15.60 -9.43 10.08
C GLY A 56 15.79 -8.29 9.07
N LEU A 57 14.72 -7.57 8.67
CA LEU A 57 14.87 -6.33 7.91
C LEU A 57 15.26 -5.18 8.85
N SER A 58 16.39 -4.53 8.56
CA SER A 58 16.87 -3.35 9.29
C SER A 58 17.09 -2.18 8.33
N ASP A 59 16.90 -0.96 8.84
CA ASP A 59 17.17 0.31 8.14
C ASP A 59 16.42 0.49 6.81
N GLY A 60 15.23 -0.12 6.70
CA GLY A 60 14.39 -0.05 5.53
C GLY A 60 13.25 0.96 5.64
N TYR A 61 12.69 1.31 4.47
CA TYR A 61 11.46 2.10 4.38
C TYR A 61 10.30 1.20 3.94
N LEU A 62 9.13 1.37 4.58
CA LEU A 62 7.91 0.66 4.22
C LEU A 62 6.80 1.64 3.84
N GLU A 63 6.48 1.69 2.56
CA GLU A 63 5.31 2.43 2.05
C GLU A 63 4.04 1.63 2.30
N THR A 64 3.06 2.25 2.96
CA THR A 64 1.77 1.61 3.28
C THR A 64 0.62 2.60 3.19
N ASP A 65 -0.60 2.06 3.24
CA ASP A 65 -1.83 2.81 3.48
C ASP A 65 -1.90 3.39 4.92
N GLY A 66 -3.09 3.74 5.38
CA GLY A 66 -3.33 4.27 6.74
C GLY A 66 -3.50 3.22 7.85
N TYR A 67 -3.33 1.93 7.59
CA TYR A 67 -3.57 0.89 8.60
C TYR A 67 -2.55 0.95 9.76
N GLN A 68 -3.06 0.92 11.00
CA GLN A 68 -2.23 1.09 12.20
C GLN A 68 -1.31 -0.10 12.48
N GLY A 69 -1.60 -1.28 11.94
CA GLY A 69 -0.77 -2.48 12.11
C GLY A 69 0.67 -2.32 11.60
N TYR A 70 0.90 -1.34 10.72
CA TYR A 70 2.25 -1.00 10.23
C TYR A 70 2.99 0.04 11.09
N ASN A 71 2.41 0.51 12.19
CA ASN A 71 3.09 1.49 13.04
C ASN A 71 4.21 0.83 13.85
N ASN A 72 5.32 1.55 14.00
CA ASN A 72 6.45 1.19 14.87
C ASN A 72 6.97 -0.24 14.63
N LEU A 73 7.11 -0.64 13.36
CA LEU A 73 7.80 -1.89 13.03
C LEU A 73 9.29 -1.76 13.35
N PRO A 74 9.90 -2.76 14.02
CA PRO A 74 11.31 -2.70 14.40
C PRO A 74 12.22 -2.50 13.16
N GLY A 75 13.18 -1.56 13.25
CA GLY A 75 14.16 -1.31 12.18
C GLY A 75 13.58 -0.75 10.88
N ILE A 76 12.28 -0.40 10.84
CA ILE A 76 11.59 0.03 9.62
C ILE A 76 10.97 1.42 9.81
N ARG A 77 11.30 2.34 8.91
CA ARG A 77 10.69 3.66 8.83
C ARG A 77 9.48 3.63 7.90
N ARG A 78 8.33 3.99 8.44
CA ARG A 78 7.09 3.99 7.67
C ARG A 78 6.99 5.22 6.77
N CYS A 79 6.61 5.03 5.51
CA CYS A 79 6.13 6.05 4.60
C CYS A 79 4.61 5.90 4.43
N SER A 80 3.86 6.99 4.52
CA SER A 80 2.42 7.00 4.29
C SER A 80 2.07 7.48 2.89
N CYS A 81 1.06 6.85 2.30
CA CYS A 81 0.61 7.07 0.94
C CYS A 81 -0.08 8.44 0.74
N TRP A 82 0.47 9.31 -0.10
CA TRP A 82 -0.13 10.57 -0.49
C TRP A 82 -1.38 10.41 -1.37
N ALA A 83 -1.52 9.29 -2.09
CA ALA A 83 -2.74 9.01 -2.86
C ALA A 83 -3.96 8.87 -1.94
N HIS A 84 -3.81 8.22 -0.79
CA HIS A 84 -4.87 8.15 0.22
C HIS A 84 -5.21 9.52 0.80
N THR A 85 -4.21 10.31 1.17
CA THR A 85 -4.42 11.69 1.65
C THR A 85 -5.21 12.51 0.62
N ARG A 86 -4.81 12.44 -0.66
CA ARG A 86 -5.52 13.12 -1.75
C ARG A 86 -6.97 12.62 -1.91
N ARG A 87 -7.21 11.31 -1.79
CA ARG A 87 -8.54 10.69 -1.87
C ARG A 87 -9.48 11.24 -0.81
N TYR A 88 -9.02 11.36 0.45
CA TYR A 88 -9.82 11.94 1.53
C TYR A 88 -10.25 13.40 1.24
N PHE A 89 -9.37 14.22 0.68
CA PHE A 89 -9.75 15.57 0.26
C PHE A 89 -10.72 15.56 -0.92
N ILE A 90 -10.56 14.67 -1.91
CA ILE A 90 -11.49 14.52 -3.04
C ILE A 90 -12.88 14.14 -2.52
N ASP A 91 -12.97 13.18 -1.61
CA ASP A 91 -14.24 12.72 -1.03
C ASP A 91 -14.93 13.79 -0.19
N ALA A 92 -14.19 14.78 0.28
CA ALA A 92 -14.71 15.93 1.02
C ALA A 92 -15.22 17.05 0.10
N VAL A 93 -14.90 17.05 -1.19
CA VAL A 93 -15.40 18.05 -2.16
C VAL A 93 -16.90 17.81 -2.41
N PRO A 94 -17.77 18.83 -2.23
CA PRO A 94 -19.18 18.69 -2.55
C PRO A 94 -19.40 18.42 -4.06
N LYS A 95 -20.42 17.65 -4.38
CA LYS A 95 -20.78 17.35 -5.78
C LYS A 95 -20.94 18.63 -6.59
N GLY A 96 -20.33 18.69 -7.78
CA GLY A 96 -20.37 19.83 -8.67
C GLY A 96 -19.49 21.02 -8.26
N LYS A 97 -18.70 20.90 -7.18
CA LYS A 97 -17.85 21.97 -6.66
C LYS A 97 -16.34 21.72 -6.88
N GLN A 98 -15.96 20.81 -7.77
CA GLN A 98 -14.56 20.45 -8.04
C GLN A 98 -13.69 21.59 -8.56
N TYR A 99 -14.30 22.68 -9.06
CA TYR A 99 -13.62 23.89 -9.53
C TYR A 99 -13.82 25.12 -8.62
N ASP A 100 -14.43 24.92 -7.46
CA ASP A 100 -14.61 25.98 -6.48
C ASP A 100 -13.34 26.10 -5.61
N TYR A 101 -12.38 26.90 -6.07
CA TYR A 101 -11.09 27.09 -5.44
C TYR A 101 -11.15 27.82 -4.09
N SER A 102 -12.30 28.41 -3.73
CA SER A 102 -12.53 28.93 -2.38
C SER A 102 -12.84 27.83 -1.37
N ASN A 103 -13.24 26.64 -1.84
CA ASN A 103 -13.56 25.50 -0.97
C ASN A 103 -12.28 24.87 -0.40
N PRO A 104 -12.14 24.73 0.94
CA PRO A 104 -10.93 24.20 1.54
C PRO A 104 -10.62 22.76 1.11
N ALA A 105 -11.62 21.91 0.87
CA ALA A 105 -11.37 20.56 0.37
C ALA A 105 -10.73 20.56 -1.02
N VAL A 106 -11.15 21.48 -1.90
CA VAL A 106 -10.54 21.68 -3.23
C VAL A 106 -9.09 22.17 -3.10
N GLN A 107 -8.83 23.09 -2.17
CA GLN A 107 -7.46 23.55 -1.87
C GLN A 107 -6.57 22.39 -1.42
N GLY A 108 -7.06 21.52 -0.54
CA GLY A 108 -6.35 20.32 -0.13
C GLY A 108 -6.04 19.37 -1.30
N VAL A 109 -6.99 19.19 -2.23
CA VAL A 109 -6.77 18.44 -3.48
C VAL A 109 -5.69 19.09 -4.34
N GLN A 110 -5.66 20.42 -4.43
CA GLN A 110 -4.65 21.15 -5.22
C GLN A 110 -3.25 20.97 -4.67
N PHE A 111 -3.05 21.07 -3.34
CA PHE A 111 -1.76 20.79 -2.71
C PHE A 111 -1.27 19.38 -3.06
N CYS A 112 -2.09 18.36 -2.82
CA CYS A 112 -1.72 16.99 -3.17
C CYS A 112 -1.42 16.83 -4.67
N SER A 113 -2.27 17.41 -5.55
CA SER A 113 -2.10 17.30 -7.00
C SER A 113 -0.81 17.93 -7.48
N LYS A 114 -0.37 19.01 -6.82
CA LYS A 114 0.90 19.67 -7.12
C LYS A 114 2.10 18.78 -6.78
N LEU A 115 2.06 18.08 -5.65
CA LEU A 115 3.08 17.10 -5.28
C LEU A 115 3.15 15.96 -6.31
N PHE A 116 2.00 15.39 -6.70
CA PHE A 116 1.94 14.36 -7.77
C PHE A 116 2.48 14.88 -9.11
N GLU A 117 2.29 16.15 -9.41
CA GLU A 117 2.84 16.78 -10.62
C GLU A 117 4.38 16.80 -10.58
N TYR A 118 4.98 17.14 -9.43
CA TYR A 118 6.44 17.15 -9.28
C TYR A 118 7.03 15.75 -9.32
N GLU A 119 6.41 14.78 -8.66
CA GLU A 119 6.84 13.36 -8.73
C GLU A 119 6.83 12.85 -10.18
N ARG A 120 5.76 13.13 -10.95
CA ARG A 120 5.69 12.78 -12.36
C ARG A 120 6.75 13.49 -13.20
N ARG A 121 7.06 14.76 -12.91
CA ARG A 121 8.14 15.50 -13.58
C ARG A 121 9.50 14.89 -13.28
N SER A 122 9.74 14.47 -12.05
CA SER A 122 10.95 13.78 -11.64
C SER A 122 11.13 12.45 -12.39
N GLN A 123 10.05 11.65 -12.47
CA GLN A 123 10.03 10.40 -13.25
C GLN A 123 10.30 10.64 -14.74
N ASN A 124 9.64 11.62 -15.36
CA ASN A 124 9.82 11.95 -16.78
C ASN A 124 11.26 12.40 -17.09
N LYS A 125 11.92 13.05 -16.15
CA LYS A 125 13.34 13.43 -16.24
C LYS A 125 14.29 12.28 -15.95
N LYS A 126 13.77 11.11 -15.54
CA LYS A 126 14.55 9.93 -15.16
C LYS A 126 15.61 10.24 -14.11
N HIS A 127 15.24 11.02 -13.09
CA HIS A 127 16.14 11.36 -12.00
C HIS A 127 16.65 10.09 -11.31
N THR A 128 17.94 10.04 -10.95
CA THR A 128 18.45 9.04 -10.00
C THR A 128 17.79 9.23 -8.63
N PHE A 129 17.98 8.30 -7.72
CA PHE A 129 17.39 8.41 -6.37
C PHE A 129 17.92 9.63 -5.61
N GLU A 130 19.21 9.95 -5.74
CA GLU A 130 19.80 11.14 -5.17
C GLU A 130 19.24 12.42 -5.79
N GLN A 131 19.09 12.45 -7.11
CA GLN A 131 18.48 13.57 -7.83
C GLN A 131 17.01 13.73 -7.46
N ARG A 132 16.26 12.62 -7.28
CA ARG A 132 14.87 12.64 -6.83
C ARG A 132 14.75 13.23 -5.44
N LYS A 133 15.59 12.79 -4.49
CA LYS A 133 15.65 13.35 -3.14
C LYS A 133 15.94 14.87 -3.17
N ALA A 134 16.97 15.29 -3.90
CA ALA A 134 17.31 16.71 -4.03
C ALA A 134 16.15 17.51 -4.65
N TYR A 135 15.50 16.98 -5.68
CA TYR A 135 14.36 17.61 -6.33
C TYR A 135 13.15 17.75 -5.39
N ARG A 136 12.85 16.73 -4.59
CA ARG A 136 11.81 16.77 -3.56
C ARG A 136 12.08 17.87 -2.52
N LEU A 137 13.30 17.94 -2.02
CA LEU A 137 13.69 18.97 -1.04
C LEU A 137 13.62 20.37 -1.63
N GLU A 138 13.97 20.55 -2.89
CA GLU A 138 13.93 21.86 -3.56
C GLU A 138 12.49 22.29 -3.94
N LYS A 139 11.68 21.37 -4.50
CA LYS A 139 10.40 21.72 -5.13
C LYS A 139 9.18 21.37 -4.30
N GLU A 140 9.21 20.24 -3.58
CA GLU A 140 8.03 19.74 -2.87
C GLU A 140 8.01 20.16 -1.41
N LYS A 141 9.18 20.20 -0.74
CA LYS A 141 9.24 20.61 0.66
C LYS A 141 8.62 21.99 0.91
N PRO A 142 8.86 23.05 0.11
CA PRO A 142 8.21 24.35 0.32
C PRO A 142 6.68 24.29 0.19
N ILE A 143 6.16 23.41 -0.70
CA ILE A 143 4.72 23.19 -0.86
C ILE A 143 4.17 22.48 0.39
N LEU A 144 4.89 21.49 0.90
CA LEU A 144 4.53 20.78 2.12
C LEU A 144 4.52 21.71 3.33
N ASP A 145 5.51 22.56 3.47
CA ASP A 145 5.56 23.57 4.56
C ASP A 145 4.32 24.49 4.49
N THR A 146 3.95 24.93 3.28
CA THR A 146 2.72 25.72 3.06
C THR A 146 1.46 24.89 3.34
N PHE A 147 1.41 23.64 2.89
CA PHE A 147 0.29 22.73 3.13
C PHE A 147 0.05 22.50 4.63
N TRP A 148 1.11 22.23 5.40
CA TRP A 148 0.99 22.00 6.84
C TRP A 148 0.54 23.26 7.59
N SER A 149 1.09 24.44 7.25
CA SER A 149 0.64 25.71 7.82
C SER A 149 -0.83 25.97 7.50
N TRP A 150 -1.23 25.79 6.24
CA TRP A 150 -2.62 25.90 5.82
C TRP A 150 -3.53 24.91 6.55
N LEU A 151 -3.09 23.65 6.71
CA LEU A 151 -3.88 22.59 7.35
C LEU A 151 -4.11 22.88 8.84
N ASP A 152 -3.12 23.44 9.53
CA ASP A 152 -3.21 23.78 10.95
C ASP A 152 -4.18 24.95 11.20
N GLU A 153 -4.44 25.80 10.21
CA GLU A 153 -5.43 26.89 10.28
C GLU A 153 -6.87 26.41 10.07
N GLN A 154 -7.06 25.20 9.56
CA GLN A 154 -8.40 24.73 9.23
C GLN A 154 -9.24 24.42 10.48
N LYS A 155 -10.48 24.89 10.46
CA LYS A 155 -11.51 24.64 11.51
C LYS A 155 -12.70 23.92 10.90
N PRO A 156 -12.55 22.62 10.53
CA PRO A 156 -13.62 21.91 9.86
C PRO A 156 -14.81 21.69 10.80
N ARG A 157 -16.03 21.65 10.22
CA ARG A 157 -17.24 21.27 10.94
C ARG A 157 -17.11 19.84 11.45
N LYS A 158 -17.41 19.61 12.73
CA LYS A 158 -17.41 18.30 13.37
C LYS A 158 -18.29 17.29 12.60
N GLY A 159 -17.77 16.09 12.34
CA GLY A 159 -18.45 15.03 11.60
C GLY A 159 -18.43 15.22 10.07
N SER A 160 -17.81 16.26 9.53
CA SER A 160 -17.71 16.46 8.10
C SER A 160 -16.64 15.57 7.46
N ARG A 161 -16.80 15.27 6.17
CA ARG A 161 -15.75 14.57 5.40
C ARG A 161 -14.45 15.38 5.34
N PHE A 162 -14.55 16.72 5.37
CA PHE A 162 -13.37 17.57 5.40
C PHE A 162 -12.63 17.45 6.75
N GLU A 163 -13.34 17.32 7.88
CA GLU A 163 -12.71 17.01 9.18
C GLU A 163 -11.97 15.67 9.11
N THR A 164 -12.55 14.66 8.48
CA THR A 164 -11.90 13.36 8.30
C THR A 164 -10.61 13.49 7.50
N ALA A 165 -10.62 14.26 6.40
CA ALA A 165 -9.44 14.51 5.58
C ALA A 165 -8.33 15.23 6.36
N VAL A 166 -8.70 16.29 7.11
CA VAL A 166 -7.76 17.06 7.93
C VAL A 166 -7.11 16.16 8.99
N LYS A 167 -7.93 15.44 9.76
CA LYS A 167 -7.44 14.51 10.80
C LYS A 167 -6.59 13.38 10.22
N TYR A 168 -6.97 12.85 9.05
CA TYR A 168 -6.19 11.81 8.38
C TYR A 168 -4.78 12.29 8.09
N ALA A 169 -4.63 13.49 7.51
CA ALA A 169 -3.34 14.08 7.21
C ALA A 169 -2.55 14.43 8.49
N GLN A 170 -3.16 15.13 9.45
CA GLN A 170 -2.50 15.53 10.71
C GLN A 170 -1.95 14.34 11.48
N ASN A 171 -2.74 13.25 11.62
CA ASN A 171 -2.32 12.04 12.33
C ASN A 171 -1.17 11.28 11.65
N ARG A 172 -0.82 11.65 10.42
CA ARG A 172 0.22 11.00 9.61
C ARG A 172 1.30 11.96 9.14
N LYS A 173 1.35 13.17 9.69
CA LYS A 173 2.30 14.22 9.29
C LYS A 173 3.72 13.68 9.18
N GLU A 174 4.22 13.02 10.22
CA GLU A 174 5.58 12.48 10.26
C GLU A 174 5.80 11.45 9.14
N THR A 175 4.92 10.46 9.04
CA THR A 175 5.06 9.38 8.05
C THR A 175 4.77 9.83 6.61
N LEU A 176 3.98 10.88 6.41
CA LEU A 176 3.78 11.54 5.11
C LEU A 176 5.02 12.36 4.68
N MET A 177 5.87 12.77 5.61
CA MET A 177 7.10 13.50 5.32
C MET A 177 8.30 12.58 5.10
N THR A 178 8.23 11.32 5.54
CA THR A 178 9.36 10.36 5.48
C THR A 178 9.91 10.16 4.06
N TYR A 179 9.09 10.25 3.01
CA TYR A 179 9.55 10.07 1.63
C TYR A 179 10.58 11.12 1.16
N LEU A 180 10.70 12.24 1.87
CA LEU A 180 11.73 13.25 1.60
C LEU A 180 13.14 12.81 2.05
N GLU A 181 13.23 11.81 2.91
CA GLU A 181 14.50 11.36 3.49
C GLU A 181 15.31 10.53 2.51
N ASP A 182 14.65 9.82 1.60
CA ASP A 182 15.29 8.95 0.63
C ASP A 182 14.55 8.95 -0.72
N GLY A 183 15.29 9.04 -1.81
CA GLY A 183 14.73 9.00 -3.17
C GLY A 183 14.19 7.62 -3.58
N HIS A 184 14.54 6.54 -2.87
CA HIS A 184 13.96 5.21 -3.08
C HIS A 184 12.53 5.12 -2.54
N CYS A 185 12.16 5.96 -1.55
CA CYS A 185 10.81 5.95 -1.03
C CYS A 185 9.80 6.30 -2.11
N SER A 186 8.78 5.48 -2.25
CA SER A 186 7.65 5.80 -3.13
C SER A 186 6.77 6.87 -2.52
N PHE A 187 6.10 7.63 -3.38
CA PHE A 187 5.16 8.67 -2.98
C PHE A 187 3.75 8.13 -2.74
N SER A 188 3.47 6.93 -3.27
CA SER A 188 2.16 6.28 -3.12
C SER A 188 2.28 4.77 -3.08
N ASN A 189 1.30 4.14 -2.43
CA ASN A 189 1.18 2.69 -2.31
C ASN A 189 0.55 2.02 -3.55
N ASN A 190 0.39 2.73 -4.65
CA ASN A 190 -0.31 2.24 -5.85
C ASN A 190 0.29 0.95 -6.41
N LEU A 191 1.59 0.74 -6.27
CA LEU A 191 2.25 -0.46 -6.77
C LEU A 191 1.84 -1.71 -6.01
N SER A 192 1.74 -1.65 -4.67
CA SER A 192 1.23 -2.77 -3.87
C SER A 192 -0.28 -2.96 -4.05
N GLU A 193 -1.06 -1.86 -4.17
CA GLU A 193 -2.49 -1.94 -4.51
C GLU A 193 -2.71 -2.62 -5.87
N ASN A 194 -1.87 -2.34 -6.86
CA ASN A 194 -1.94 -3.01 -8.15
C ASN A 194 -1.46 -4.47 -8.07
N ALA A 195 -0.44 -4.76 -7.28
CA ALA A 195 0.07 -6.10 -7.10
C ALA A 195 -0.95 -7.02 -6.38
N ILE A 196 -1.70 -6.52 -5.38
CA ILE A 196 -2.72 -7.31 -4.69
C ILE A 196 -4.03 -7.44 -5.50
N ARG A 197 -4.19 -6.66 -6.57
CA ARG A 197 -5.42 -6.65 -7.38
C ARG A 197 -5.78 -8.01 -7.99
N PRO A 198 -4.86 -8.83 -8.55
CA PRO A 198 -5.20 -10.17 -9.06
C PRO A 198 -5.88 -11.02 -8.00
N PHE A 199 -5.38 -11.03 -6.77
CA PHE A 199 -6.00 -11.69 -5.64
C PHE A 199 -7.41 -11.16 -5.35
N THR A 200 -7.58 -9.83 -5.26
CA THR A 200 -8.86 -9.21 -4.93
C THR A 200 -9.92 -9.38 -6.03
N VAL A 201 -9.50 -9.45 -7.30
CA VAL A 201 -10.39 -9.76 -8.43
C VAL A 201 -10.74 -11.24 -8.43
N GLY A 202 -9.77 -12.14 -8.26
CA GLY A 202 -9.99 -13.58 -8.15
C GLY A 202 -10.96 -13.91 -7.02
N ARG A 203 -10.81 -13.28 -5.85
CA ARG A 203 -11.71 -13.46 -4.70
C ARG A 203 -13.18 -13.18 -5.03
N LYS A 204 -13.47 -12.26 -5.95
CA LYS A 204 -14.86 -12.00 -6.38
C LYS A 204 -15.47 -13.20 -7.15
N ASN A 205 -14.65 -14.05 -7.69
CA ASN A 205 -15.09 -15.26 -8.43
C ASN A 205 -15.20 -16.47 -7.52
N TRP A 206 -14.17 -16.76 -6.70
CA TRP A 206 -14.14 -17.94 -5.84
C TRP A 206 -14.61 -17.70 -4.41
N LEU A 207 -14.85 -16.45 -3.99
CA LEU A 207 -15.45 -15.95 -2.75
C LEU A 207 -14.69 -16.31 -1.47
N PHE A 208 -14.23 -17.55 -1.29
CA PHE A 208 -13.57 -18.06 -0.07
C PHE A 208 -12.54 -19.14 -0.41
N SER A 209 -11.65 -19.42 0.54
CA SER A 209 -10.84 -20.65 0.57
C SER A 209 -11.47 -21.67 1.49
N ALA A 210 -11.45 -22.96 1.10
CA ALA A 210 -12.01 -24.01 1.93
C ALA A 210 -11.19 -24.24 3.22
N THR A 211 -9.87 -24.13 3.12
CA THR A 211 -8.93 -24.41 4.22
C THR A 211 -7.79 -23.40 4.27
N PRO A 212 -7.09 -23.27 5.42
CA PRO A 212 -5.85 -22.48 5.54
C PRO A 212 -4.79 -22.90 4.49
N LYS A 213 -4.61 -24.19 4.30
CA LYS A 213 -3.68 -24.72 3.28
C LYS A 213 -4.05 -24.26 1.85
N GLY A 214 -5.34 -24.20 1.53
CA GLY A 214 -5.82 -23.65 0.24
C GLY A 214 -5.50 -22.14 0.11
N ALA A 215 -5.62 -21.37 1.17
CA ALA A 215 -5.25 -19.96 1.17
C ALA A 215 -3.72 -19.77 0.99
N THR A 216 -2.91 -20.57 1.66
CA THR A 216 -1.45 -20.60 1.51
C THR A 216 -1.03 -21.01 0.09
N ALA A 217 -1.67 -22.03 -0.49
CA ALA A 217 -1.43 -22.42 -1.88
C ALA A 217 -1.78 -21.30 -2.87
N SER A 218 -2.85 -20.55 -2.61
CA SER A 218 -3.21 -19.38 -3.42
C SER A 218 -2.15 -18.27 -3.35
N ALA A 219 -1.56 -18.04 -2.17
CA ALA A 219 -0.44 -17.11 -2.02
C ALA A 219 0.76 -17.54 -2.88
N TYR A 220 1.16 -18.81 -2.77
CA TYR A 220 2.26 -19.36 -3.56
C TYR A 220 2.04 -19.25 -5.07
N LEU A 221 0.84 -19.57 -5.56
CA LEU A 221 0.52 -19.48 -6.99
C LEU A 221 0.54 -18.03 -7.49
N LEU A 222 0.14 -17.06 -6.67
CA LEU A 222 0.19 -15.64 -7.02
C LEU A 222 1.61 -15.10 -7.10
N GLU A 223 2.51 -15.58 -6.23
CA GLU A 223 3.94 -15.23 -6.25
C GLU A 223 4.63 -15.74 -7.52
N HIS A 224 4.24 -16.92 -7.97
CA HIS A 224 4.81 -17.62 -9.10
C HIS A 224 3.92 -17.54 -10.34
N HIS A 225 3.21 -16.42 -10.51
CA HIS A 225 2.28 -16.22 -11.62
C HIS A 225 2.95 -16.54 -12.96
N PRO A 226 2.33 -17.38 -13.82
CA PRO A 226 2.87 -17.67 -15.14
C PRO A 226 3.07 -16.38 -15.94
N SER A 227 4.30 -16.15 -16.43
CA SER A 227 4.58 -15.12 -17.43
C SER A 227 4.45 -15.74 -18.82
N GLU A 228 4.23 -14.91 -19.84
CA GLU A 228 4.16 -15.37 -21.25
C GLU A 228 5.47 -16.05 -21.70
N ASP A 229 6.58 -15.84 -20.98
CA ASP A 229 7.90 -16.37 -21.27
C ASP A 229 8.24 -17.67 -20.49
N MET A 230 7.31 -18.22 -19.69
CA MET A 230 7.54 -19.45 -18.93
C MET A 230 7.49 -20.68 -19.84
N SER A 231 8.49 -21.57 -19.69
CA SER A 231 8.47 -22.89 -20.36
C SER A 231 7.38 -23.81 -19.80
N ASP A 232 6.97 -24.80 -20.59
CA ASP A 232 5.97 -25.80 -20.14
C ASP A 232 6.40 -26.50 -18.84
N GLU A 233 7.71 -26.77 -18.67
CA GLU A 233 8.25 -27.35 -17.43
C GLU A 233 8.10 -26.41 -16.23
N GLN A 234 8.27 -25.11 -16.42
CA GLN A 234 8.05 -24.11 -15.37
C GLN A 234 6.57 -23.98 -15.04
N LEU A 235 5.69 -24.05 -16.03
CA LEU A 235 4.24 -24.03 -15.85
C LEU A 235 3.75 -25.27 -15.10
N GLU A 236 4.32 -26.46 -15.38
CA GLU A 236 3.96 -27.70 -14.70
C GLU A 236 4.24 -27.65 -13.20
N VAL A 237 5.34 -26.97 -12.80
CA VAL A 237 5.68 -26.76 -11.37
C VAL A 237 4.63 -25.95 -10.63
N LEU A 238 3.87 -25.09 -11.31
CA LEU A 238 2.82 -24.24 -10.72
C LEU A 238 1.44 -24.92 -10.71
N THR A 239 1.32 -26.13 -11.23
CA THR A 239 0.03 -26.84 -11.20
C THR A 239 -0.34 -27.29 -9.78
N PRO A 240 -1.64 -27.36 -9.44
CA PRO A 240 -2.10 -27.80 -8.12
C PRO A 240 -1.61 -29.20 -7.70
N TRP A 241 -1.24 -30.04 -8.68
CA TRP A 241 -0.74 -31.39 -8.44
C TRP A 241 0.80 -31.49 -8.44
N SER A 242 1.52 -30.41 -8.69
CA SER A 242 2.98 -30.42 -8.61
C SER A 242 3.49 -30.71 -7.19
N GLU A 243 4.63 -31.38 -7.09
CA GLU A 243 5.24 -31.66 -5.78
C GLU A 243 5.53 -30.37 -4.99
N LYS A 244 5.94 -29.28 -5.65
CA LYS A 244 6.19 -27.99 -5.00
C LYS A 244 4.94 -27.42 -4.36
N VAL A 245 3.84 -27.32 -5.09
CA VAL A 245 2.57 -26.80 -4.56
C VAL A 245 2.02 -27.75 -3.48
N GLN A 246 2.09 -29.06 -3.68
CA GLN A 246 1.67 -30.06 -2.69
C GLN A 246 2.49 -30.00 -1.40
N ASN A 247 3.78 -29.71 -1.46
CA ASN A 247 4.64 -29.59 -0.30
C ASN A 247 4.36 -28.30 0.50
N VAL A 248 4.06 -27.19 -0.16
CA VAL A 248 3.58 -25.98 0.51
C VAL A 248 2.26 -26.21 1.26
N CYS A 249 1.38 -27.06 0.72
CA CYS A 249 0.12 -27.42 1.36
C CYS A 249 0.25 -28.46 2.48
N LYS A 250 1.39 -29.16 2.62
CA LYS A 250 1.62 -30.19 3.66
C LYS A 250 2.21 -29.64 4.96
N ASN A 251 2.89 -28.51 4.91
CA ASN A 251 3.45 -27.81 6.06
C ASN A 251 2.45 -26.75 6.59
#